data_e8e847c8335650cce564fc6fee0e2fe8
#
_entry.id   e8e847c8335650cce564fc6fee0e2fe8
#
_cell.length_a   1.000
_cell.length_b   1.000
_cell.length_c   1.000
_cell.angle_alpha   90.00
_cell.angle_beta   90.00
_cell.angle_gamma   90.00
#
_symmetry.space_group_name_H-M   'P 1'
#
loop_
_entity.id
_entity.type
_entity.pdbx_description
1 polymer ?
#
loop_
_entity_poly.entity_id
_entity_poly.type
_entity_poly.pdbx_seq_one_letter_code
_entity_poly.pdbx_strand_id
1 'polypeptide(L)'
;MNKLDPLRLCDQAPLLVFAHANGYPPQAYRTFLTPFLDDYQVFSLYLRSFWPGTDPQEMRDWRAFRDDYLPEVHSLIEKYGKRTESSGSVIGVGHSLGAMTTLMAAIKDPGLFRLLVLMEPVLFPRWQGTAMRLLAPFKLIKRIHPLIQGTLKRKTWFESREAMYQRYRVKPVFSGLSDQVLRDYVEGLAVEDAEGGVSLRYTPAWEARIYETGGIADWYIWRNLDKVECPVLVIRGEDTYVLFDRVINSMVGKLPAGEGYTMAGTGHLVPLEKPLKTAEVVRGFIRKYLN
;
A
#
# COMPACT_ATOMS: atom_id res chain seq x y z
N MET A 1 1.95 18.27 -6.63
CA MET A 1 1.25 16.96 -6.66
C MET A 1 1.48 16.34 -8.02
N ASN A 2 2.44 15.43 -8.16
CA ASN A 2 2.55 14.64 -9.37
C ASN A 2 1.63 13.44 -9.24
N LYS A 3 0.40 13.61 -9.74
CA LYS A 3 -0.48 12.48 -10.07
C LYS A 3 0.27 11.67 -11.12
N LEU A 4 0.31 10.33 -11.01
CA LEU A 4 0.60 9.54 -12.20
C LEU A 4 -0.38 10.05 -13.26
N ASP A 5 0.13 10.40 -14.43
CA ASP A 5 -0.75 10.71 -15.56
C ASP A 5 -1.78 9.60 -15.65
N PRO A 6 -3.08 9.94 -15.73
CA PRO A 6 -4.12 8.94 -15.91
C PRO A 6 -3.80 8.21 -17.18
N LEU A 7 -3.28 6.98 -17.03
CA LEU A 7 -2.99 6.09 -18.13
C LEU A 7 -4.33 5.79 -18.81
N ARG A 8 -4.59 6.42 -19.96
CA ARG A 8 -5.81 6.34 -20.78
C ARG A 8 -7.13 6.43 -19.99
N LEU A 9 -7.77 7.59 -20.07
CA LEU A 9 -9.13 7.79 -19.61
C LEU A 9 -10.10 7.14 -20.59
N CYS A 10 -10.67 6.02 -20.23
CA CYS A 10 -11.99 5.68 -20.72
C CYS A 10 -12.98 6.51 -19.89
N ASP A 11 -13.51 7.61 -20.43
CA ASP A 11 -14.30 8.62 -19.70
C ASP A 11 -15.55 8.09 -18.95
N GLN A 12 -15.81 6.80 -19.02
CA GLN A 12 -16.97 6.16 -18.42
C GLN A 12 -16.64 4.88 -17.62
N ALA A 13 -15.38 4.51 -17.47
CA ALA A 13 -15.00 3.32 -16.72
C ALA A 13 -15.08 3.55 -15.18
N PRO A 14 -15.32 2.49 -14.38
CA PRO A 14 -15.28 2.59 -12.93
C PRO A 14 -13.90 3.04 -12.41
N LEU A 15 -13.88 3.73 -11.26
CA LEU A 15 -12.65 4.16 -10.61
C LEU A 15 -11.99 2.99 -9.87
N LEU A 16 -10.67 2.83 -10.09
CA LEU A 16 -9.81 1.97 -9.29
C LEU A 16 -8.73 2.85 -8.65
N VAL A 17 -8.70 2.91 -7.33
CA VAL A 17 -7.72 3.70 -6.58
C VAL A 17 -6.76 2.77 -5.86
N PHE A 18 -5.47 2.93 -6.15
CA PHE A 18 -4.39 2.13 -5.60
C PHE A 18 -3.57 2.91 -4.57
N ALA A 19 -3.32 2.28 -3.40
CA ALA A 19 -2.44 2.78 -2.36
C ALA A 19 -1.21 1.88 -2.22
N HIS A 20 -0.02 2.47 -2.32
CA HIS A 20 1.27 1.77 -2.35
C HIS A 20 1.81 1.38 -0.96
N ALA A 21 2.81 0.49 -0.92
CA ALA A 21 3.50 0.08 0.30
C ALA A 21 4.51 1.15 0.80
N ASN A 22 4.94 0.97 2.07
CA ASN A 22 6.00 1.77 2.68
C ASN A 22 7.30 1.71 1.87
N GLY A 23 7.78 2.84 1.35
CA GLY A 23 9.02 2.94 0.57
C GLY A 23 8.93 2.44 -0.87
N TYR A 24 7.77 2.02 -1.36
CA TYR A 24 7.55 1.56 -2.74
C TYR A 24 6.67 2.56 -3.48
N PRO A 25 7.23 3.40 -4.38
CA PRO A 25 6.46 4.42 -5.10
C PRO A 25 5.47 3.78 -6.09
N PRO A 26 4.43 4.52 -6.51
CA PRO A 26 3.44 4.06 -7.48
C PRO A 26 4.02 3.43 -8.75
N GLN A 27 5.14 3.96 -9.27
CA GLN A 27 5.80 3.46 -10.49
C GLN A 27 6.22 1.98 -10.36
N ALA A 28 6.62 1.54 -9.18
CA ALA A 28 6.99 0.14 -8.95
C ALA A 28 5.86 -0.85 -9.28
N TYR A 29 4.62 -0.39 -9.24
CA TYR A 29 3.44 -1.21 -9.50
C TYR A 29 2.92 -1.13 -10.94
N ARG A 30 3.66 -0.49 -11.86
CA ARG A 30 3.25 -0.31 -13.26
C ARG A 30 2.85 -1.65 -13.91
N THR A 31 3.69 -2.67 -13.80
CA THR A 31 3.41 -3.99 -14.37
C THR A 31 2.15 -4.63 -13.78
N PHE A 32 1.89 -4.46 -12.48
CA PHE A 32 0.67 -4.94 -11.83
C PHE A 32 -0.57 -4.16 -12.25
N LEU A 33 -0.47 -2.84 -12.41
CA LEU A 33 -1.62 -1.96 -12.67
C LEU A 33 -2.00 -1.92 -14.17
N THR A 34 -1.06 -2.15 -15.07
CA THR A 34 -1.31 -2.11 -16.53
C THR A 34 -2.51 -2.94 -16.99
N PRO A 35 -2.73 -4.21 -16.52
CA PRO A 35 -3.89 -5.00 -16.94
C PRO A 35 -5.26 -4.42 -16.57
N PHE A 36 -5.34 -3.40 -15.74
CA PHE A 36 -6.61 -2.76 -15.36
C PHE A 36 -6.97 -1.56 -16.23
N LEU A 37 -6.03 -1.04 -17.02
CA LEU A 37 -6.19 0.23 -17.74
C LEU A 37 -7.24 0.18 -18.86
N ASP A 38 -7.53 -1.01 -19.38
CA ASP A 38 -8.53 -1.18 -20.44
C ASP A 38 -9.97 -1.12 -19.88
N ASP A 39 -10.16 -1.48 -18.59
CA ASP A 39 -11.48 -1.62 -17.99
C ASP A 39 -11.78 -0.56 -16.91
N TYR A 40 -10.75 0.12 -16.38
CA TYR A 40 -10.86 1.03 -15.23
C TYR A 40 -10.09 2.34 -15.43
N GLN A 41 -10.60 3.41 -14.80
CA GLN A 41 -9.82 4.63 -14.56
C GLN A 41 -8.92 4.37 -13.35
N VAL A 42 -7.63 4.11 -13.56
CA VAL A 42 -6.68 3.71 -12.51
C VAL A 42 -5.93 4.93 -11.98
N PHE A 43 -6.05 5.17 -10.68
CA PHE A 43 -5.29 6.21 -9.98
C PHE A 43 -4.44 5.56 -8.89
N SER A 44 -3.15 5.89 -8.88
CA SER A 44 -2.24 5.51 -7.80
C SER A 44 -1.81 6.75 -7.02
N LEU A 45 -2.19 6.81 -5.74
CA LEU A 45 -1.96 7.99 -4.92
C LEU A 45 -0.62 7.87 -4.19
N TYR A 46 0.17 8.95 -4.22
CA TYR A 46 1.30 9.08 -3.31
C TYR A 46 0.83 9.33 -1.89
N LEU A 47 1.22 8.46 -0.97
CA LEU A 47 0.99 8.67 0.46
C LEU A 47 1.89 9.78 1.00
N ARG A 48 1.51 10.44 2.10
CA ARG A 48 2.20 11.61 2.69
C ARG A 48 3.70 11.46 2.84
N SER A 49 4.19 10.25 3.04
CA SER A 49 5.63 9.96 3.16
C SER A 49 6.45 10.27 1.90
N PHE A 50 5.79 10.49 0.77
CA PHE A 50 6.37 10.96 -0.50
C PHE A 50 6.09 12.43 -0.79
N TRP A 51 5.37 13.14 0.07
CA TRP A 51 5.06 14.55 -0.15
C TRP A 51 6.22 15.43 0.31
N PRO A 52 6.60 16.46 -0.47
CA PRO A 52 7.62 17.40 -0.06
C PRO A 52 7.17 18.20 1.16
N GLY A 53 8.14 18.51 2.04
CA GLY A 53 7.90 19.37 3.22
C GLY A 53 7.14 18.72 4.37
N THR A 54 6.86 17.41 4.34
CA THR A 54 6.20 16.70 5.45
C THR A 54 7.21 16.20 6.49
N ASP A 55 6.90 16.38 7.77
CA ASP A 55 7.71 15.87 8.89
C ASP A 55 7.19 14.53 9.41
N PRO A 56 8.02 13.45 9.41
CA PRO A 56 7.63 12.17 10.00
C PRO A 56 7.27 12.25 11.49
N GLN A 57 7.79 13.24 12.24
CA GLN A 57 7.51 13.36 13.68
C GLN A 57 6.08 13.79 13.98
N GLU A 58 5.39 14.43 13.05
CA GLU A 58 3.98 14.81 13.18
C GLU A 58 3.04 13.60 13.13
N MET A 59 3.48 12.48 12.54
CA MET A 59 2.68 11.27 12.44
C MET A 59 2.68 10.51 13.77
N ARG A 60 1.52 10.42 14.40
CA ARG A 60 1.32 9.66 15.65
C ARG A 60 1.12 8.17 15.41
N ASP A 61 0.31 7.82 14.41
CA ASP A 61 0.04 6.46 13.93
C ASP A 61 -0.48 6.47 12.48
N TRP A 62 -0.76 5.30 11.93
CA TRP A 62 -1.12 5.14 10.52
C TRP A 62 -2.51 5.70 10.14
N ARG A 63 -3.33 6.13 11.10
CA ARG A 63 -4.59 6.83 10.79
C ARG A 63 -4.35 8.14 10.06
N ALA A 64 -3.18 8.74 10.19
CA ALA A 64 -2.79 9.92 9.43
C ALA A 64 -2.80 9.67 7.90
N PHE A 65 -2.39 8.47 7.45
CA PHE A 65 -2.47 8.11 6.02
C PHE A 65 -3.91 7.99 5.54
N ARG A 66 -4.81 7.43 6.36
CA ARG A 66 -6.25 7.39 6.06
C ARG A 66 -6.83 8.79 5.92
N ASP A 67 -6.46 9.69 6.84
CA ASP A 67 -7.02 11.06 6.90
C ASP A 67 -6.56 11.90 5.70
N ASP A 68 -5.40 11.60 5.10
CA ASP A 68 -4.98 12.18 3.83
C ASP A 68 -5.64 11.51 2.62
N TYR A 69 -5.79 10.19 2.68
CA TYR A 69 -6.26 9.38 1.57
C TYR A 69 -7.75 9.64 1.26
N LEU A 70 -8.59 9.81 2.29
CA LEU A 70 -10.02 10.01 2.13
C LEU A 70 -10.37 11.25 1.28
N PRO A 71 -9.86 12.47 1.57
CA PRO A 71 -10.14 13.64 0.74
C PRO A 71 -9.69 13.48 -0.71
N GLU A 72 -8.57 12.80 -0.96
CA GLU A 72 -8.09 12.54 -2.32
C GLU A 72 -9.04 11.59 -3.08
N VAL A 73 -9.52 10.52 -2.41
CA VAL A 73 -10.50 9.60 -3.04
C VAL A 73 -11.82 10.32 -3.33
N HIS A 74 -12.34 11.12 -2.40
CA HIS A 74 -13.55 11.94 -2.63
C HIS A 74 -13.37 12.91 -3.80
N SER A 75 -12.22 13.59 -3.88
CA SER A 75 -11.90 14.47 -5.01
C SER A 75 -11.85 13.73 -6.36
N LEU A 76 -11.35 12.48 -6.37
CA LEU A 76 -11.38 11.66 -7.57
C LEU A 76 -12.81 11.26 -7.97
N ILE A 77 -13.65 10.91 -7.00
CA ILE A 77 -15.06 10.60 -7.25
C ILE A 77 -15.80 11.83 -7.81
N GLU A 78 -15.60 12.98 -7.21
CA GLU A 78 -16.22 14.23 -7.67
C GLU A 78 -15.81 14.58 -9.10
N LYS A 79 -14.53 14.38 -9.44
CA LYS A 79 -13.97 14.76 -10.74
C LYS A 79 -14.21 13.74 -11.84
N TYR A 80 -14.17 12.45 -11.52
CA TYR A 80 -14.14 11.36 -12.50
C TYR A 80 -15.22 10.29 -12.26
N GLY A 81 -15.88 10.30 -11.10
CA GLY A 81 -16.93 9.33 -10.78
C GLY A 81 -18.16 9.54 -11.62
N LYS A 82 -18.81 8.45 -12.03
CA LYS A 82 -20.16 8.53 -12.57
C LYS A 82 -21.14 8.87 -11.45
N ARG A 83 -22.09 9.76 -11.71
CA ARG A 83 -23.31 9.91 -10.92
C ARG A 83 -24.23 8.70 -11.17
N THR A 84 -23.83 7.51 -10.78
CA THR A 84 -24.72 6.34 -10.76
C THR A 84 -25.33 6.25 -9.37
N GLU A 85 -26.61 5.94 -9.32
CA GLU A 85 -27.46 5.93 -8.11
C GLU A 85 -27.09 4.85 -7.07
N SER A 86 -26.01 4.09 -7.23
CA SER A 86 -25.56 3.06 -6.29
C SER A 86 -24.44 3.55 -5.39
N SER A 87 -24.62 3.36 -4.08
CA SER A 87 -23.60 3.52 -3.05
C SER A 87 -22.30 2.76 -3.44
N GLY A 88 -21.17 3.43 -3.26
CA GLY A 88 -19.84 2.89 -3.57
C GLY A 88 -19.46 3.07 -5.04
N SER A 89 -18.58 4.04 -5.32
CA SER A 89 -18.17 4.37 -6.69
C SER A 89 -16.75 3.93 -7.01
N VAL A 90 -16.00 3.38 -6.04
CA VAL A 90 -14.55 3.14 -6.17
C VAL A 90 -14.18 1.70 -5.79
N ILE A 91 -13.30 1.11 -6.58
CA ILE A 91 -12.57 -0.11 -6.22
C ILE A 91 -11.31 0.32 -5.48
N GLY A 92 -11.20 -0.04 -4.20
CA GLY A 92 -10.02 0.24 -3.38
C GLY A 92 -9.02 -0.91 -3.44
N VAL A 93 -7.79 -0.63 -3.87
CA VAL A 93 -6.70 -1.63 -3.93
C VAL A 93 -5.52 -1.10 -3.14
N GLY A 94 -4.97 -1.89 -2.24
CA GLY A 94 -3.83 -1.47 -1.45
C GLY A 94 -2.82 -2.59 -1.19
N HIS A 95 -1.56 -2.20 -1.02
CA HIS A 95 -0.47 -3.11 -0.64
C HIS A 95 0.19 -2.66 0.67
N SER A 96 0.35 -3.60 1.61
CA SER A 96 1.07 -3.36 2.88
C SER A 96 0.49 -2.16 3.64
N LEU A 97 1.24 -1.07 3.84
CA LEU A 97 0.75 0.20 4.41
C LEU A 97 -0.47 0.75 3.65
N GLY A 98 -0.43 0.67 2.31
CA GLY A 98 -1.55 1.09 1.46
C GLY A 98 -2.80 0.25 1.68
N ALA A 99 -2.65 -1.08 1.93
CA ALA A 99 -3.78 -1.95 2.29
C ALA A 99 -4.42 -1.51 3.62
N MET A 100 -3.59 -1.18 4.63
CA MET A 100 -4.08 -0.68 5.91
C MET A 100 -4.75 0.69 5.77
N THR A 101 -4.19 1.58 4.95
CA THR A 101 -4.75 2.90 4.65
C THR A 101 -6.14 2.78 4.02
N THR A 102 -6.27 1.93 2.98
CA THR A 102 -7.54 1.68 2.27
C THR A 102 -8.58 1.03 3.19
N LEU A 103 -8.18 0.04 4.00
CA LEU A 103 -9.07 -0.61 4.98
C LEU A 103 -9.56 0.39 6.04
N MET A 104 -8.69 1.21 6.59
CA MET A 104 -9.08 2.22 7.56
C MET A 104 -9.98 3.30 6.95
N ALA A 105 -9.82 3.61 5.66
CA ALA A 105 -10.71 4.50 4.93
C ALA A 105 -12.11 3.89 4.81
N ALA A 106 -12.22 2.60 4.43
CA ALA A 106 -13.50 1.90 4.37
C ALA A 106 -14.20 1.78 5.72
N ILE A 107 -13.45 1.58 6.81
CA ILE A 107 -14.00 1.60 8.17
C ILE A 107 -14.55 3.00 8.55
N LYS A 108 -13.88 4.06 8.12
CA LYS A 108 -14.24 5.44 8.44
C LYS A 108 -15.42 5.93 7.61
N ASP A 109 -15.50 5.47 6.37
CA ASP A 109 -16.54 5.82 5.39
C ASP A 109 -17.01 4.53 4.69
N PRO A 110 -17.96 3.78 5.30
CA PRO A 110 -18.35 2.45 4.85
C PRO A 110 -18.92 2.40 3.43
N GLY A 111 -19.64 3.43 3.00
CA GLY A 111 -20.24 3.51 1.65
C GLY A 111 -19.29 3.93 0.52
N LEU A 112 -18.02 4.24 0.83
CA LEU A 112 -17.07 4.80 -0.15
C LEU A 112 -16.67 3.80 -1.23
N PHE A 113 -16.44 2.53 -0.86
CA PHE A 113 -15.91 1.52 -1.77
C PHE A 113 -16.99 0.48 -2.17
N ARG A 114 -16.97 0.10 -3.45
CA ARG A 114 -17.75 -1.05 -3.95
C ARG A 114 -17.10 -2.38 -3.64
N LEU A 115 -15.76 -2.38 -3.51
CA LEU A 115 -14.95 -3.56 -3.32
C LEU A 115 -13.55 -3.16 -2.85
N LEU A 116 -12.96 -3.99 -1.98
CA LEU A 116 -11.59 -3.83 -1.52
C LEU A 116 -10.70 -5.01 -1.90
N VAL A 117 -9.46 -4.71 -2.27
CA VAL A 117 -8.38 -5.71 -2.38
C VAL A 117 -7.21 -5.26 -1.50
N LEU A 118 -6.91 -6.06 -0.50
CA LEU A 118 -5.90 -5.82 0.50
C LEU A 118 -4.76 -6.83 0.34
N MET A 119 -3.67 -6.43 -0.28
CA MET A 119 -2.50 -7.27 -0.48
C MET A 119 -1.52 -7.10 0.68
N GLU A 120 -1.23 -8.20 1.37
CA GLU A 120 -0.28 -8.21 2.49
C GLU A 120 -0.54 -7.12 3.55
N PRO A 121 -1.78 -6.93 4.05
CA PRO A 121 -2.05 -5.94 5.08
C PRO A 121 -1.24 -6.23 6.34
N VAL A 122 -0.56 -5.20 6.88
CA VAL A 122 0.28 -5.33 8.08
C VAL A 122 -0.59 -5.19 9.32
N LEU A 123 -1.20 -6.28 9.74
CA LEU A 123 -2.07 -6.34 10.92
C LEU A 123 -1.52 -7.35 11.93
N PHE A 124 -1.24 -6.88 13.14
CA PHE A 124 -0.73 -7.73 14.21
C PHE A 124 -1.86 -8.37 15.04
N PRO A 125 -1.59 -9.51 15.69
CA PRO A 125 -2.50 -10.06 16.68
C PRO A 125 -2.90 -9.00 17.73
N ARG A 126 -4.14 -9.04 18.23
CA ARG A 126 -4.69 -8.02 19.15
C ARG A 126 -3.79 -7.70 20.33
N TRP A 127 -3.22 -8.74 20.97
CA TRP A 127 -2.34 -8.56 22.12
C TRP A 127 -1.04 -7.82 21.76
N GLN A 128 -0.48 -8.11 20.58
CA GLN A 128 0.76 -7.48 20.09
C GLN A 128 0.52 -6.01 19.73
N GLY A 129 -0.57 -5.69 19.01
CA GLY A 129 -0.95 -4.31 18.71
C GLY A 129 -1.21 -3.50 20.00
N THR A 130 -1.84 -4.13 21.02
CA THR A 130 -2.03 -3.50 22.34
C THR A 130 -0.70 -3.23 23.01
N ALA A 131 0.22 -4.19 23.03
CA ALA A 131 1.56 -4.02 23.61
C ALA A 131 2.34 -2.91 22.89
N MET A 132 2.33 -2.89 21.54
CA MET A 132 2.96 -1.82 20.75
C MET A 132 2.41 -0.44 21.11
N ARG A 133 1.09 -0.32 21.24
CA ARG A 133 0.43 0.94 21.63
C ARG A 133 0.85 1.40 23.02
N LEU A 134 0.93 0.50 24.00
CA LEU A 134 1.35 0.82 25.38
C LEU A 134 2.84 1.20 25.46
N LEU A 135 3.68 0.60 24.64
CA LEU A 135 5.13 0.85 24.60
C LEU A 135 5.52 2.05 23.72
N ALA A 136 4.64 2.52 22.85
CA ALA A 136 4.91 3.62 21.93
C ALA A 136 5.44 4.91 22.60
N PRO A 137 4.90 5.38 23.75
CA PRO A 137 5.39 6.59 24.42
C PRO A 137 6.86 6.49 24.85
N PHE A 138 7.35 5.29 25.14
CA PHE A 138 8.73 5.07 25.62
C PHE A 138 9.76 5.03 24.50
N LYS A 139 9.34 5.13 23.21
CA LYS A 139 10.20 5.06 22.01
C LYS A 139 11.12 3.84 21.98
N LEU A 140 10.78 2.76 22.70
CA LEU A 140 11.60 1.57 22.83
C LEU A 140 11.70 0.82 21.49
N ILE A 141 10.60 0.78 20.72
CA ILE A 141 10.54 0.13 19.42
C ILE A 141 11.63 0.68 18.48
N LYS A 142 11.85 1.99 18.47
CA LYS A 142 12.89 2.61 17.65
C LYS A 142 14.29 2.07 17.91
N ARG A 143 14.59 1.67 19.16
CA ARG A 143 15.92 1.21 19.57
C ARG A 143 16.16 -0.26 19.24
N ILE A 144 15.11 -1.10 19.31
CA ILE A 144 15.25 -2.55 19.21
C ILE A 144 14.81 -3.14 17.85
N HIS A 145 14.07 -2.39 17.04
CA HIS A 145 13.50 -2.91 15.79
C HIS A 145 14.57 -2.98 14.67
N PRO A 146 14.93 -4.17 14.15
CA PRO A 146 16.04 -4.32 13.20
C PRO A 146 15.85 -3.53 11.91
N LEU A 147 14.62 -3.48 11.38
CA LEU A 147 14.31 -2.74 10.16
C LEU A 147 14.55 -1.25 10.31
N ILE A 148 14.23 -0.66 11.47
CA ILE A 148 14.46 0.75 11.74
C ILE A 148 15.94 1.08 11.68
N GLN A 149 16.77 0.25 12.33
CA GLN A 149 18.22 0.46 12.36
C GLN A 149 18.85 0.30 10.97
N GLY A 150 18.36 -0.66 10.18
CA GLY A 150 18.81 -0.86 8.80
C GLY A 150 18.42 0.32 7.89
N THR A 151 17.19 0.81 8.05
CA THR A 151 16.65 1.93 7.28
C THR A 151 17.42 3.22 7.51
N LEU A 152 17.74 3.57 8.76
CA LEU A 152 18.46 4.80 9.08
C LEU A 152 19.91 4.84 8.53
N LYS A 153 20.47 3.68 8.16
CA LYS A 153 21.80 3.55 7.52
C LYS A 153 21.71 3.50 5.98
N ARG A 154 20.52 3.66 5.41
CA ARG A 154 20.31 3.56 3.96
C ARG A 154 21.04 4.68 3.22
N LYS A 155 21.77 4.31 2.15
CA LYS A 155 22.37 5.29 1.23
C LYS A 155 21.25 6.09 0.54
N THR A 156 21.35 7.40 0.54
CA THR A 156 20.34 8.34 0.04
C THR A 156 20.69 9.00 -1.27
N TRP A 157 21.98 8.98 -1.67
CA TRP A 157 22.47 9.56 -2.91
C TRP A 157 23.22 8.52 -3.75
N PHE A 158 23.12 8.61 -5.07
CA PHE A 158 23.74 7.72 -6.05
C PHE A 158 24.21 8.53 -7.25
N GLU A 159 25.26 8.08 -7.92
CA GLU A 159 25.80 8.72 -9.12
C GLU A 159 24.81 8.72 -10.29
N SER A 160 23.93 7.71 -10.36
CA SER A 160 22.92 7.58 -11.40
C SER A 160 21.81 6.59 -10.98
N ARG A 161 20.68 6.59 -11.74
CA ARG A 161 19.65 5.56 -11.61
C ARG A 161 20.20 4.15 -11.83
N GLU A 162 21.15 3.98 -12.77
CA GLU A 162 21.76 2.68 -13.01
C GLU A 162 22.60 2.24 -11.79
N ALA A 163 23.38 3.12 -11.17
CA ALA A 163 24.13 2.81 -9.95
C ALA A 163 23.19 2.43 -8.79
N MET A 164 22.01 3.09 -8.69
CA MET A 164 20.96 2.75 -7.72
C MET A 164 20.38 1.36 -8.02
N TYR A 165 20.05 1.06 -9.29
CA TYR A 165 19.53 -0.23 -9.74
C TYR A 165 20.50 -1.36 -9.40
N GLN A 166 21.77 -1.25 -9.78
CA GLN A 166 22.80 -2.28 -9.51
C GLN A 166 22.94 -2.55 -8.01
N ARG A 167 22.91 -1.50 -7.18
CA ARG A 167 22.96 -1.66 -5.73
C ARG A 167 21.74 -2.38 -5.17
N TYR A 168 20.55 -2.17 -5.73
CA TYR A 168 19.33 -2.82 -5.26
C TYR A 168 19.19 -4.25 -5.79
N ARG A 169 19.63 -4.52 -7.03
CA ARG A 169 19.55 -5.85 -7.65
C ARG A 169 20.19 -6.96 -6.82
N VAL A 170 21.27 -6.65 -6.11
CA VAL A 170 21.99 -7.64 -5.28
C VAL A 170 21.39 -7.81 -3.87
N LYS A 171 20.36 -7.05 -3.50
CA LYS A 171 19.74 -7.18 -2.17
C LYS A 171 18.71 -8.31 -2.16
N PRO A 172 18.73 -9.19 -1.12
CA PRO A 172 17.78 -10.30 -1.04
C PRO A 172 16.31 -9.91 -1.14
N VAL A 173 15.91 -8.76 -0.59
CA VAL A 173 14.52 -8.28 -0.63
C VAL A 173 14.00 -8.03 -2.05
N PHE A 174 14.88 -7.81 -3.02
CA PHE A 174 14.54 -7.58 -4.43
C PHE A 174 14.82 -8.79 -5.33
N SER A 175 15.28 -9.92 -4.77
CA SER A 175 15.65 -11.10 -5.58
C SER A 175 14.48 -11.67 -6.37
N GLY A 176 13.26 -11.61 -5.84
CA GLY A 176 12.05 -12.09 -6.50
C GLY A 176 11.45 -11.12 -7.54
N LEU A 177 11.98 -9.89 -7.67
CA LEU A 177 11.49 -8.91 -8.62
C LEU A 177 12.13 -9.11 -10.00
N SER A 178 11.34 -8.96 -11.07
CA SER A 178 11.89 -8.85 -12.42
C SER A 178 12.71 -7.55 -12.57
N ASP A 179 13.61 -7.53 -13.57
CA ASP A 179 14.41 -6.33 -13.86
C ASP A 179 13.51 -5.12 -14.19
N GLN A 180 12.41 -5.33 -14.90
CA GLN A 180 11.47 -4.27 -15.23
C GLN A 180 10.83 -3.66 -13.97
N VAL A 181 10.33 -4.48 -13.06
CA VAL A 181 9.74 -4.01 -11.80
C VAL A 181 10.76 -3.27 -10.95
N LEU A 182 12.00 -3.75 -10.89
CA LEU A 182 13.06 -3.08 -10.14
C LEU A 182 13.48 -1.75 -10.80
N ARG A 183 13.50 -1.67 -12.14
CA ARG A 183 13.75 -0.41 -12.86
C ARG A 183 12.63 0.59 -12.62
N ASP A 184 11.37 0.17 -12.68
CA ASP A 184 10.20 1.00 -12.36
C ASP A 184 10.24 1.50 -10.90
N TYR A 185 10.68 0.66 -9.97
CA TYR A 185 10.91 1.04 -8.57
C TYR A 185 11.97 2.16 -8.46
N VAL A 186 13.12 1.99 -9.12
CA VAL A 186 14.20 2.98 -9.13
C VAL A 186 13.73 4.28 -9.77
N GLU A 187 13.01 4.21 -10.89
CA GLU A 187 12.47 5.39 -11.58
C GLU A 187 11.55 6.22 -10.67
N GLY A 188 10.66 5.56 -9.93
CA GLY A 188 9.75 6.27 -9.01
C GLY A 188 10.43 6.80 -7.75
N LEU A 189 11.55 6.19 -7.34
CA LEU A 189 12.23 6.52 -6.10
C LEU A 189 13.32 7.59 -6.29
N ALA A 190 13.98 7.63 -7.46
CA ALA A 190 15.09 8.53 -7.75
C ALA A 190 14.59 9.90 -8.23
N VAL A 191 15.11 10.96 -7.63
CA VAL A 191 14.94 12.35 -8.11
C VAL A 191 16.30 12.92 -8.43
N GLU A 192 16.35 13.78 -9.46
CA GLU A 192 17.60 14.49 -9.80
C GLU A 192 18.09 15.30 -8.62
N ASP A 193 19.38 15.19 -8.32
CA ASP A 193 20.02 15.94 -7.26
C ASP A 193 20.65 17.21 -7.84
N ALA A 194 20.55 18.32 -7.10
CA ALA A 194 21.08 19.63 -7.56
C ALA A 194 22.60 19.62 -7.72
N GLU A 195 23.30 18.76 -6.98
CA GLU A 195 24.77 18.61 -7.05
C GLU A 195 25.20 17.52 -8.05
N GLY A 196 24.25 17.02 -8.85
CA GLY A 196 24.45 15.93 -9.79
C GLY A 196 24.12 14.55 -9.20
N GLY A 197 23.86 13.56 -10.06
CA GLY A 197 23.40 12.25 -9.65
C GLY A 197 21.91 12.25 -9.26
N VAL A 198 21.51 11.30 -8.39
CA VAL A 198 20.12 11.13 -7.95
C VAL A 198 20.05 10.89 -6.45
N SER A 199 19.03 11.48 -5.84
CA SER A 199 18.68 11.29 -4.43
C SER A 199 17.37 10.55 -4.25
N LEU A 200 17.12 10.01 -3.05
CA LEU A 200 15.86 9.35 -2.74
C LEU A 200 14.73 10.37 -2.55
N ARG A 201 13.64 10.22 -3.30
CA ARG A 201 12.38 10.93 -3.07
C ARG A 201 11.80 10.62 -1.69
N TYR A 202 11.98 9.40 -1.23
CA TYR A 202 11.47 8.87 0.02
C TYR A 202 12.58 8.77 1.05
N THR A 203 12.43 9.47 2.18
CA THR A 203 13.50 9.57 3.17
C THR A 203 13.57 8.37 4.12
N PRO A 204 14.78 7.97 4.57
CA PRO A 204 14.93 6.96 5.62
C PRO A 204 14.19 7.31 6.92
N ALA A 205 14.03 8.59 7.23
CA ALA A 205 13.30 9.06 8.40
C ALA A 205 11.80 8.71 8.32
N TRP A 206 11.16 8.86 7.16
CA TRP A 206 9.78 8.43 6.93
C TRP A 206 9.64 6.91 7.03
N GLU A 207 10.53 6.15 6.40
CA GLU A 207 10.51 4.68 6.46
C GLU A 207 10.63 4.18 7.91
N ALA A 208 11.57 4.73 8.67
CA ALA A 208 11.77 4.42 10.08
C ALA A 208 10.53 4.76 10.93
N ARG A 209 9.90 5.94 10.70
CA ARG A 209 8.71 6.36 11.44
C ARG A 209 7.52 5.46 11.18
N ILE A 210 7.33 5.00 9.95
CA ILE A 210 6.26 4.06 9.62
C ILE A 210 6.45 2.74 10.37
N TYR A 211 7.68 2.19 10.42
CA TYR A 211 7.96 1.01 11.23
C TYR A 211 7.78 1.26 12.74
N GLU A 212 8.20 2.43 13.24
CA GLU A 212 8.06 2.79 14.67
C GLU A 212 6.58 2.86 15.10
N THR A 213 5.70 3.27 14.23
CA THR A 213 4.28 3.49 14.51
C THR A 213 3.36 2.36 14.02
N GLY A 214 3.92 1.33 13.43
CA GLY A 214 3.19 0.13 13.01
C GLY A 214 2.50 -0.55 14.20
N GLY A 215 1.30 -1.05 13.98
CA GLY A 215 0.49 -1.74 15.00
C GLY A 215 -0.21 -0.84 16.02
N ILE A 216 0.16 0.45 16.13
CA ILE A 216 -0.48 1.36 17.10
C ILE A 216 -1.98 1.54 16.80
N ALA A 217 -2.36 1.57 15.52
CA ALA A 217 -3.75 1.71 15.08
C ALA A 217 -4.53 0.39 14.99
N ASP A 218 -3.90 -0.77 15.22
CA ASP A 218 -4.52 -2.09 15.00
C ASP A 218 -5.76 -2.33 15.86
N TRP A 219 -5.77 -1.81 17.09
CA TRP A 219 -6.94 -1.87 17.96
C TRP A 219 -8.18 -1.24 17.33
N TYR A 220 -7.99 -0.15 16.58
CA TYR A 220 -9.07 0.52 15.87
C TYR A 220 -9.59 -0.37 14.73
N ILE A 221 -8.70 -1.00 13.99
CA ILE A 221 -9.06 -1.90 12.90
C ILE A 221 -9.79 -3.13 13.42
N TRP A 222 -9.21 -3.84 14.40
CA TRP A 222 -9.82 -5.04 14.98
C TRP A 222 -11.21 -4.82 15.59
N ARG A 223 -11.52 -3.61 16.04
CA ARG A 223 -12.80 -3.25 16.65
C ARG A 223 -13.87 -2.86 15.62
N ASN A 224 -13.48 -2.60 14.38
CA ASN A 224 -14.37 -2.00 13.40
C ASN A 224 -14.34 -2.73 12.05
N LEU A 225 -13.79 -3.94 11.97
CA LEU A 225 -13.80 -4.75 10.73
C LEU A 225 -15.23 -5.07 10.24
N ASP A 226 -16.15 -5.22 11.18
CA ASP A 226 -17.58 -5.45 10.94
C ASP A 226 -18.33 -4.26 10.31
N LYS A 227 -17.71 -3.08 10.29
CA LYS A 227 -18.25 -1.87 9.63
C LYS A 227 -17.93 -1.78 8.14
N VAL A 228 -17.09 -2.68 7.62
CA VAL A 228 -16.78 -2.71 6.18
C VAL A 228 -17.93 -3.36 5.45
N GLU A 229 -18.67 -2.60 4.65
CA GLU A 229 -19.92 -3.06 4.01
C GLU A 229 -19.71 -3.71 2.63
N CYS A 230 -18.56 -3.50 2.01
CA CYS A 230 -18.26 -4.04 0.68
C CYS A 230 -17.50 -5.38 0.74
N PRO A 231 -17.52 -6.18 -0.34
CA PRO A 231 -16.66 -7.37 -0.47
C PRO A 231 -15.18 -7.03 -0.34
N VAL A 232 -14.43 -7.88 0.39
CA VAL A 232 -13.00 -7.68 0.64
C VAL A 232 -12.21 -8.94 0.28
N LEU A 233 -11.26 -8.82 -0.62
CA LEU A 233 -10.24 -9.83 -0.87
C LEU A 233 -8.97 -9.49 -0.08
N VAL A 234 -8.51 -10.43 0.75
CA VAL A 234 -7.22 -10.34 1.44
C VAL A 234 -6.25 -11.31 0.79
N ILE A 235 -5.19 -10.79 0.18
CA ILE A 235 -4.14 -11.61 -0.46
C ILE A 235 -2.91 -11.63 0.44
N ARG A 236 -2.38 -12.83 0.70
CA ARG A 236 -1.08 -13.02 1.34
C ARG A 236 -0.12 -13.80 0.44
N GLY A 237 1.17 -13.61 0.62
CA GLY A 237 2.20 -14.49 0.07
C GLY A 237 2.35 -15.76 0.90
N GLU A 238 2.64 -16.89 0.26
CA GLU A 238 2.88 -18.16 0.94
C GLU A 238 4.06 -18.07 1.91
N ASP A 239 5.15 -17.41 1.47
CA ASP A 239 6.43 -17.28 2.21
C ASP A 239 6.50 -15.97 3.02
N THR A 240 5.35 -15.32 3.27
CA THR A 240 5.35 -14.05 4.02
C THR A 240 5.68 -14.25 5.48
N TYR A 241 6.45 -13.32 6.04
CA TYR A 241 6.73 -13.21 7.47
C TYR A 241 5.93 -12.10 8.16
N VAL A 242 5.03 -11.42 7.43
CA VAL A 242 4.28 -10.25 7.91
C VAL A 242 2.85 -10.60 8.25
N LEU A 243 2.16 -11.36 7.40
CA LEU A 243 0.75 -11.73 7.56
C LEU A 243 0.60 -13.23 7.82
N PHE A 244 0.48 -13.63 9.08
CA PHE A 244 0.34 -15.03 9.48
C PHE A 244 -1.06 -15.57 9.24
N ASP A 245 -1.19 -16.89 8.97
CA ASP A 245 -2.45 -17.58 8.69
C ASP A 245 -3.55 -17.29 9.70
N ARG A 246 -3.24 -17.31 10.99
CA ARG A 246 -4.24 -17.03 12.03
C ARG A 246 -4.74 -15.59 12.00
N VAL A 247 -3.92 -14.63 11.54
CA VAL A 247 -4.31 -13.22 11.44
C VAL A 247 -5.23 -13.02 10.26
N ILE A 248 -4.87 -13.55 9.06
CA ILE A 248 -5.74 -13.46 7.88
C ILE A 248 -7.07 -14.17 8.13
N ASN A 249 -7.08 -15.38 8.70
CA ASN A 249 -8.31 -16.13 9.00
C ASN A 249 -9.19 -15.34 9.99
N SER A 250 -8.60 -14.75 11.02
CA SER A 250 -9.33 -13.92 11.99
C SER A 250 -9.86 -12.63 11.38
N MET A 251 -9.13 -12.03 10.45
CA MET A 251 -9.53 -10.82 9.74
C MET A 251 -10.69 -11.11 8.78
N VAL A 252 -10.52 -12.11 7.92
CA VAL A 252 -11.52 -12.55 6.96
C VAL A 252 -12.81 -12.97 7.66
N GLY A 253 -12.73 -13.74 8.75
CA GLY A 253 -13.89 -14.17 9.53
C GLY A 253 -14.64 -13.06 10.27
N LYS A 254 -14.08 -11.83 10.35
CA LYS A 254 -14.74 -10.66 10.92
C LYS A 254 -15.30 -9.70 9.88
N LEU A 255 -14.83 -9.77 8.67
CA LEU A 255 -15.34 -8.98 7.55
C LEU A 255 -16.68 -9.59 7.10
N PRO A 256 -17.75 -8.81 6.92
CA PRO A 256 -19.07 -9.33 6.50
C PRO A 256 -19.05 -10.11 5.17
N ALA A 257 -18.16 -9.71 4.24
CA ALA A 257 -17.96 -10.39 2.96
C ALA A 257 -16.45 -10.50 2.65
N GLY A 258 -15.72 -11.16 3.55
CA GLY A 258 -14.27 -11.34 3.45
C GLY A 258 -13.89 -12.64 2.74
N GLU A 259 -12.91 -12.59 1.84
CA GLU A 259 -12.28 -13.74 1.20
C GLU A 259 -10.76 -13.67 1.37
N GLY A 260 -10.14 -14.82 1.62
CA GLY A 260 -8.68 -14.94 1.73
C GLY A 260 -8.10 -15.67 0.51
N TYR A 261 -6.94 -15.21 0.04
CA TYR A 261 -6.18 -15.88 -1.02
C TYR A 261 -4.69 -15.94 -0.66
N THR A 262 -4.06 -17.11 -0.82
CA THR A 262 -2.61 -17.28 -0.64
C THR A 262 -1.95 -17.40 -2.00
N MET A 263 -1.03 -16.49 -2.31
CA MET A 263 -0.23 -16.50 -3.54
C MET A 263 0.99 -17.39 -3.35
N ALA A 264 1.00 -18.55 -4.01
CA ALA A 264 2.10 -19.50 -3.91
C ALA A 264 3.44 -18.91 -4.38
N GLY A 265 4.53 -19.25 -3.68
CA GLY A 265 5.90 -18.85 -4.02
C GLY A 265 6.09 -17.34 -4.10
N THR A 266 5.49 -16.59 -3.18
CA THR A 266 5.74 -15.15 -2.99
C THR A 266 5.87 -14.82 -1.52
N GLY A 267 6.66 -13.79 -1.22
CA GLY A 267 6.78 -13.20 0.11
C GLY A 267 5.83 -12.02 0.29
N HIS A 268 6.31 -11.00 1.01
CA HIS A 268 5.55 -9.79 1.31
C HIS A 268 5.27 -8.92 0.07
N LEU A 269 6.07 -9.03 -0.97
CA LEU A 269 5.99 -8.18 -2.16
C LEU A 269 5.12 -8.79 -3.28
N VAL A 270 4.03 -9.47 -2.92
CA VAL A 270 3.11 -10.20 -3.83
C VAL A 270 2.87 -9.50 -5.17
N PRO A 271 2.41 -8.22 -5.24
CA PRO A 271 2.11 -7.55 -6.51
C PRO A 271 3.35 -7.13 -7.29
N LEU A 272 4.55 -7.24 -6.71
CA LEU A 272 5.83 -6.92 -7.35
C LEU A 272 6.58 -8.19 -7.76
N GLU A 273 6.44 -9.27 -7.00
CA GLU A 273 7.06 -10.57 -7.30
C GLU A 273 6.32 -11.34 -8.41
N LYS A 274 4.98 -11.32 -8.39
CA LYS A 274 4.11 -11.95 -9.40
C LYS A 274 3.03 -10.97 -9.91
N PRO A 275 3.41 -9.85 -10.55
CA PRO A 275 2.49 -8.76 -10.88
C PRO A 275 1.32 -9.20 -11.75
N LEU A 276 1.54 -9.93 -12.84
CA LEU A 276 0.49 -10.34 -13.77
C LEU A 276 -0.44 -11.40 -13.14
N LYS A 277 0.12 -12.34 -12.37
CA LYS A 277 -0.70 -13.35 -11.67
C LYS A 277 -1.56 -12.71 -10.58
N THR A 278 -0.99 -11.74 -9.86
CA THR A 278 -1.74 -10.97 -8.86
C THR A 278 -2.88 -10.17 -9.53
N ALA A 279 -2.60 -9.53 -10.66
CA ALA A 279 -3.64 -8.83 -11.42
C ALA A 279 -4.76 -9.77 -11.91
N GLU A 280 -4.43 -10.98 -12.34
CA GLU A 280 -5.41 -12.01 -12.73
C GLU A 280 -6.35 -12.37 -11.57
N VAL A 281 -5.80 -12.63 -10.37
CA VAL A 281 -6.56 -12.94 -9.16
C VAL A 281 -7.48 -11.77 -8.78
N VAL A 282 -6.96 -10.55 -8.78
CA VAL A 282 -7.72 -9.34 -8.47
C VAL A 282 -8.85 -9.11 -9.48
N ARG A 283 -8.58 -9.23 -10.78
CA ARG A 283 -9.61 -9.13 -11.84
C ARG A 283 -10.69 -10.22 -11.69
N GLY A 284 -10.29 -11.43 -11.32
CA GLY A 284 -11.23 -12.52 -11.03
C GLY A 284 -12.20 -12.17 -9.91
N PHE A 285 -11.69 -11.60 -8.80
CA PHE A 285 -12.49 -11.17 -7.69
C PHE A 285 -13.41 -10.00 -8.06
N ILE A 286 -12.91 -9.01 -8.78
CA ILE A 286 -13.72 -7.87 -9.25
C ILE A 286 -14.88 -8.38 -10.11
N ARG A 287 -14.63 -9.26 -11.09
CA ARG A 287 -15.68 -9.84 -11.94
C ARG A 287 -16.73 -10.61 -11.15
N LYS A 288 -16.33 -11.34 -10.10
CA LYS A 288 -17.26 -12.09 -9.24
C LYS A 288 -18.33 -11.22 -8.59
N TYR A 289 -17.99 -9.98 -8.23
CA TYR A 289 -18.85 -9.11 -7.44
C TYR A 289 -19.43 -7.90 -8.19
N LEU A 290 -18.85 -7.52 -9.34
CA LEU A 290 -19.24 -6.30 -10.07
C LEU A 290 -19.78 -6.56 -11.48
N ASN A 291 -19.77 -7.82 -11.95
CA ASN A 291 -20.44 -8.27 -13.15
C ASN A 291 -21.56 -9.24 -12.73
#